data_be1b5640cf8152f307754a76afa39641
#
_entry.id   be1b5640cf8152f307754a76afa39641
#
_cell.length_a   1.000
_cell.length_b   1.000
_cell.length_c   1.000
_cell.angle_alpha   90.00
_cell.angle_beta   90.00
_cell.angle_gamma   90.00
#
_symmetry.space_group_name_H-M   'P 1'
#
loop_
_entity.id
_entity.type
_entity.pdbx_description
1 polymer ?
#
loop_
_entity_poly.entity_id
_entity_poly.type
_entity_poly.pdbx_seq_one_letter_code
_entity_poly.pdbx_strand_id
1 'polypeptide(L)'
;MNKKFVFGVFGALMMPMVMGSCSSSDEPQKGGEDDNESKGKFVFATTVQGSNATSYVLLTGESLDEGTLSPVNNGLLNDGATQWVFHKNYLYALTYNQGNAGTTRSYILGDDGEMKARGTEYRISRFSSYGAYDNDILTMATGESNDVVDGNGYHAMMLNVTYLDVVNETSTTNHATAEHPYLMENFLGNGEYVTLSGAEQSGSHLYCGAIPMGLSQYGAAYDNGKWIREGYEHLVHSEAGGSGAGSYKAGELVGTQYPDECWVAIYDNDDFLNPTLVKTDRISTPSGRFRSQYYQTIWAADNGDIYVFSPSYAKTMTDPLQKTKLNAGVCRIPAGSKQFDDYYCDIESQADGKSFMRCWPAGGNYFLMVMYDRPLSESGFAGTDLAIFDATSKKLTYVSGLPSDITSLGKTVFTRNGNVYIPVNVENGYPTIYKINPATAQASKGVVVEGASDITGFGFLEPVK
;
A
#
# COMPACT_ATOMS: atom_id res chain seq x y z
N MET A 1 -31.12 -69.71 2.82
CA MET A 1 -31.58 -68.68 1.87
C MET A 1 -30.77 -67.41 2.12
N ASN A 2 -29.75 -67.20 1.28
CA ASN A 2 -28.80 -66.08 1.41
C ASN A 2 -29.32 -64.87 0.64
N LYS A 3 -29.42 -63.71 1.30
CA LYS A 3 -29.55 -62.43 0.63
C LYS A 3 -28.28 -61.61 0.89
N LYS A 4 -27.51 -61.41 -0.18
CA LYS A 4 -26.35 -60.52 -0.24
C LYS A 4 -26.84 -59.06 -0.29
N PHE A 5 -26.33 -58.22 0.60
CA PHE A 5 -26.43 -56.75 0.52
C PHE A 5 -25.19 -56.23 -0.18
N VAL A 6 -25.40 -55.49 -1.26
CA VAL A 6 -24.38 -54.75 -2.00
C VAL A 6 -24.32 -53.37 -1.40
N PHE A 7 -23.16 -52.96 -0.86
CA PHE A 7 -22.89 -51.58 -0.46
C PHE A 7 -22.40 -50.80 -1.69
N GLY A 8 -23.19 -49.83 -2.10
CA GLY A 8 -22.77 -48.81 -3.05
C GLY A 8 -21.96 -47.72 -2.35
N VAL A 9 -20.71 -47.55 -2.78
CA VAL A 9 -19.84 -46.43 -2.36
C VAL A 9 -20.21 -45.22 -3.18
N PHE A 10 -20.83 -44.22 -2.56
CA PHE A 10 -20.93 -42.87 -3.13
C PHE A 10 -19.63 -42.14 -2.84
N GLY A 11 -18.82 -41.98 -3.89
CA GLY A 11 -17.69 -41.08 -3.88
C GLY A 11 -18.18 -39.63 -3.96
N ALA A 12 -18.05 -38.89 -2.89
CA ALA A 12 -18.21 -37.44 -2.92
C ALA A 12 -16.96 -36.84 -3.58
N LEU A 13 -17.09 -36.31 -4.80
CA LEU A 13 -16.10 -35.42 -5.40
C LEU A 13 -16.15 -34.08 -4.61
N MET A 14 -15.18 -33.88 -3.76
CA MET A 14 -14.85 -32.54 -3.27
C MET A 14 -14.14 -31.80 -4.41
N MET A 15 -14.82 -30.87 -5.04
CA MET A 15 -14.14 -29.80 -5.81
C MET A 15 -13.46 -28.86 -4.81
N PRO A 16 -12.18 -28.55 -4.98
CA PRO A 16 -11.58 -27.46 -4.26
C PRO A 16 -12.18 -26.14 -4.82
N MET A 17 -12.92 -25.41 -4.00
CA MET A 17 -13.16 -24.00 -4.27
C MET A 17 -11.82 -23.28 -4.19
N VAL A 18 -11.29 -22.87 -5.32
CA VAL A 18 -10.22 -21.90 -5.40
C VAL A 18 -10.84 -20.55 -5.03
N MET A 19 -10.70 -20.16 -3.77
CA MET A 19 -10.99 -18.79 -3.36
C MET A 19 -9.85 -17.92 -3.87
N GLY A 20 -10.10 -17.20 -4.95
CA GLY A 20 -9.21 -16.14 -5.41
C GLY A 20 -9.16 -15.04 -4.36
N SER A 21 -8.02 -14.83 -3.72
CA SER A 21 -7.80 -13.63 -2.91
C SER A 21 -7.76 -12.42 -3.83
N CYS A 22 -8.63 -11.46 -3.61
CA CYS A 22 -8.55 -10.16 -4.27
C CYS A 22 -7.44 -9.35 -3.61
N SER A 23 -6.48 -8.91 -4.40
CA SER A 23 -5.31 -8.18 -3.94
C SER A 23 -5.54 -6.68 -3.92
N SER A 24 -4.86 -5.99 -2.98
CA SER A 24 -4.86 -4.54 -2.91
C SER A 24 -4.11 -3.89 -4.08
N SER A 25 -4.36 -2.62 -4.31
CA SER A 25 -3.86 -1.85 -5.46
C SER A 25 -2.34 -1.64 -5.50
N ASP A 26 -1.64 -1.89 -4.41
CA ASP A 26 -0.17 -1.89 -4.34
C ASP A 26 0.41 -3.31 -4.40
N GLU A 27 -0.45 -4.35 -4.43
CA GLU A 27 0.00 -5.70 -4.70
C GLU A 27 0.55 -5.81 -6.12
N PRO A 28 1.56 -6.66 -6.30
CA PRO A 28 1.89 -7.12 -7.64
C PRO A 28 0.66 -7.80 -8.23
N GLN A 29 0.19 -7.31 -9.36
CA GLN A 29 -0.92 -7.93 -10.08
C GLN A 29 -0.53 -9.38 -10.42
N LYS A 30 -1.30 -10.36 -9.93
CA LYS A 30 -1.04 -11.78 -10.19
C LYS A 30 -1.53 -12.13 -11.59
N GLY A 31 -0.61 -12.47 -12.47
CA GLY A 31 -0.95 -13.05 -13.76
C GLY A 31 -1.37 -14.52 -13.58
N GLY A 32 -2.59 -14.87 -13.95
CA GLY A 32 -3.05 -16.25 -13.96
C GLY A 32 -2.30 -17.11 -14.98
N GLU A 33 -1.98 -18.35 -14.61
CA GLU A 33 -1.55 -19.40 -15.54
C GLU A 33 -2.79 -19.92 -16.27
N ASP A 34 -3.08 -19.40 -17.46
CA ASP A 34 -3.96 -20.06 -18.43
C ASP A 34 -3.33 -19.96 -19.82
N ASP A 35 -2.97 -21.12 -20.38
CA ASP A 35 -2.46 -21.31 -21.75
C ASP A 35 -3.51 -21.04 -22.85
N ASN A 36 -4.61 -20.37 -22.52
CA ASN A 36 -5.50 -19.79 -23.53
C ASN A 36 -4.92 -18.43 -23.91
N GLU A 37 -4.65 -18.19 -25.20
CA GLU A 37 -4.19 -16.90 -25.71
C GLU A 37 -5.11 -15.79 -25.19
N SER A 38 -4.77 -15.25 -24.03
CA SER A 38 -5.46 -14.08 -23.45
C SER A 38 -5.23 -12.93 -24.42
N LYS A 39 -6.30 -12.33 -24.91
CA LYS A 39 -6.23 -11.09 -25.69
C LYS A 39 -5.81 -9.88 -24.84
N GLY A 40 -5.45 -10.13 -23.58
CA GLY A 40 -5.00 -9.10 -22.65
C GLY A 40 -3.63 -8.54 -23.03
N LYS A 41 -3.38 -7.30 -22.59
CA LYS A 41 -2.11 -6.59 -22.82
C LYS A 41 -1.56 -6.02 -21.53
N PHE A 42 -0.26 -5.86 -21.50
CA PHE A 42 0.39 -5.03 -20.50
C PHE A 42 0.12 -3.56 -20.81
N VAL A 43 -0.20 -2.80 -19.79
CA VAL A 43 -0.46 -1.37 -19.88
C VAL A 43 0.60 -0.63 -19.08
N PHE A 44 1.16 0.44 -19.67
CA PHE A 44 2.19 1.26 -19.08
C PHE A 44 1.71 2.71 -19.01
N ALA A 45 1.61 3.25 -17.82
CA ALA A 45 1.39 4.67 -17.61
C ALA A 45 2.72 5.40 -17.62
N THR A 46 2.95 6.21 -18.62
CA THR A 46 4.23 6.85 -18.88
C THR A 46 4.16 8.37 -18.79
N THR A 47 5.28 8.96 -18.40
CA THR A 47 5.48 10.40 -18.41
C THR A 47 6.46 10.75 -19.51
N VAL A 48 6.14 11.80 -20.29
CA VAL A 48 7.01 12.34 -21.35
C VAL A 48 7.32 13.78 -21.00
N GLN A 49 8.58 14.07 -20.76
CA GLN A 49 9.03 15.43 -20.45
C GLN A 49 9.33 16.19 -21.74
N GLY A 50 8.48 17.14 -22.09
CA GLY A 50 8.74 18.08 -23.17
C GLY A 50 9.52 19.32 -22.69
N SER A 51 9.88 20.21 -23.62
CA SER A 51 10.58 21.46 -23.31
C SER A 51 9.75 22.43 -22.47
N ASN A 52 8.43 22.43 -22.64
CA ASN A 52 7.52 23.40 -22.01
C ASN A 52 6.38 22.74 -21.23
N ALA A 53 6.15 21.44 -21.37
CA ALA A 53 5.06 20.73 -20.71
C ALA A 53 5.40 19.26 -20.53
N THR A 54 4.79 18.66 -19.53
CA THR A 54 4.79 17.21 -19.28
C THR A 54 3.52 16.61 -19.89
N SER A 55 3.66 15.52 -20.61
CA SER A 55 2.54 14.73 -21.15
C SER A 55 2.50 13.35 -20.49
N TYR A 56 1.31 12.80 -20.41
CA TYR A 56 1.08 11.47 -19.82
C TYR A 56 0.41 10.59 -20.87
N VAL A 57 0.93 9.39 -21.04
CA VAL A 57 0.47 8.47 -22.09
C VAL A 57 0.30 7.07 -21.52
N LEU A 58 -0.84 6.44 -21.80
CA LEU A 58 -1.04 5.02 -21.57
C LEU A 58 -0.66 4.26 -22.84
N LEU A 59 0.33 3.37 -22.71
CA LEU A 59 0.79 2.48 -23.78
C LEU A 59 0.32 1.06 -23.52
N THR A 60 0.19 0.27 -24.58
CA THR A 60 -0.02 -1.17 -24.50
C THR A 60 1.21 -1.92 -25.05
N GLY A 61 1.46 -3.11 -24.52
CA GLY A 61 2.57 -4.00 -24.95
C GLY A 61 2.22 -5.47 -24.76
N GLU A 62 2.89 -6.32 -25.54
CA GLU A 62 2.66 -7.78 -25.53
C GLU A 62 3.52 -8.52 -24.49
N SER A 63 4.61 -7.91 -24.05
CA SER A 63 5.61 -8.55 -23.18
C SER A 63 6.13 -7.57 -22.13
N LEU A 64 6.55 -8.09 -20.98
CA LEU A 64 7.40 -7.40 -20.01
C LEU A 64 8.87 -7.82 -20.10
N ASP A 65 9.14 -8.97 -20.75
CA ASP A 65 10.45 -9.62 -20.74
C ASP A 65 11.42 -9.03 -21.75
N GLU A 66 10.89 -8.45 -22.85
CA GLU A 66 11.71 -7.91 -23.95
C GLU A 66 10.93 -6.90 -24.79
N GLY A 67 11.65 -6.15 -25.60
CA GLY A 67 11.09 -5.22 -26.57
C GLY A 67 11.28 -3.75 -26.19
N THR A 68 10.80 -2.90 -27.07
CA THR A 68 10.85 -1.45 -26.94
C THR A 68 9.47 -0.86 -27.25
N LEU A 69 8.97 -0.01 -26.38
CA LEU A 69 7.77 0.78 -26.56
C LEU A 69 8.15 2.27 -26.71
N SER A 70 7.29 3.06 -27.31
CA SER A 70 7.47 4.52 -27.38
C SER A 70 6.14 5.24 -27.30
N PRO A 71 6.01 6.30 -26.47
CA PRO A 71 4.85 7.17 -26.41
C PRO A 71 4.79 8.18 -27.55
N VAL A 72 5.79 8.22 -28.44
CA VAL A 72 5.81 9.17 -29.55
C VAL A 72 4.81 8.79 -30.62
N ASN A 73 3.78 9.62 -30.78
CA ASN A 73 2.64 9.38 -31.70
C ASN A 73 1.93 8.05 -31.45
N ASN A 74 1.91 7.56 -30.23
CA ASN A 74 1.34 6.27 -29.86
C ASN A 74 0.70 6.34 -28.47
N GLY A 75 -0.35 5.51 -28.25
CA GLY A 75 -1.04 5.37 -26.99
C GLY A 75 -2.12 6.44 -26.73
N LEU A 76 -2.71 6.37 -25.55
CA LEU A 76 -3.80 7.25 -25.11
C LEU A 76 -3.26 8.37 -24.22
N LEU A 77 -3.44 9.63 -24.65
CA LEU A 77 -3.15 10.81 -23.82
C LEU A 77 -4.12 10.87 -22.63
N ASN A 78 -3.60 11.29 -21.49
CA ASN A 78 -4.34 11.43 -20.24
C ASN A 78 -3.81 12.59 -19.39
N ASP A 79 -4.42 12.81 -18.20
CA ASP A 79 -4.04 13.91 -17.31
C ASP A 79 -3.00 13.49 -16.26
N GLY A 80 -2.50 12.25 -16.30
CA GLY A 80 -1.63 11.67 -15.29
C GLY A 80 -2.39 11.24 -14.03
N ALA A 81 -1.66 10.72 -13.07
CA ALA A 81 -2.21 10.31 -11.78
C ALA A 81 -1.18 10.48 -10.66
N THR A 82 -1.67 10.62 -9.44
CA THR A 82 -0.84 10.47 -8.24
C THR A 82 -0.53 9.01 -7.97
N GLN A 83 -1.55 8.15 -8.17
CA GLN A 83 -1.47 6.69 -8.07
C GLN A 83 -2.23 6.04 -9.21
N TRP A 84 -1.65 5.00 -9.81
CA TRP A 84 -2.30 4.13 -10.78
C TRP A 84 -2.71 2.85 -10.08
N VAL A 85 -3.99 2.52 -10.16
CA VAL A 85 -4.57 1.34 -9.52
C VAL A 85 -5.15 0.41 -10.56
N PHE A 86 -4.56 -0.77 -10.68
CA PHE A 86 -5.08 -1.87 -11.49
C PHE A 86 -5.93 -2.75 -10.59
N HIS A 87 -7.22 -2.79 -10.82
CA HIS A 87 -8.12 -3.65 -10.06
C HIS A 87 -9.08 -4.37 -11.00
N LYS A 88 -9.08 -5.68 -10.95
CA LYS A 88 -9.75 -6.53 -11.95
C LYS A 88 -9.24 -6.15 -13.36
N ASN A 89 -10.15 -5.90 -14.31
CA ASN A 89 -9.81 -5.48 -15.68
C ASN A 89 -9.96 -3.97 -15.89
N TYR A 90 -9.76 -3.19 -14.83
CA TYR A 90 -9.91 -1.73 -14.86
C TYR A 90 -8.64 -1.05 -14.36
N LEU A 91 -8.32 0.08 -14.97
CA LEU A 91 -7.24 0.96 -14.55
C LEU A 91 -7.82 2.29 -14.05
N TYR A 92 -7.49 2.66 -12.83
CA TYR A 92 -7.91 3.92 -12.22
C TYR A 92 -6.73 4.85 -12.03
N ALA A 93 -6.90 6.11 -12.48
CA ALA A 93 -5.96 7.21 -12.27
C ALA A 93 -6.43 8.02 -11.04
N LEU A 94 -5.97 7.64 -9.85
CA LEU A 94 -6.28 8.37 -8.63
C LEU A 94 -5.47 9.65 -8.57
N THR A 95 -6.15 10.80 -8.51
CA THR A 95 -5.48 12.10 -8.45
C THR A 95 -5.70 12.77 -7.10
N TYR A 96 -4.59 13.12 -6.46
CA TYR A 96 -4.54 13.91 -5.25
C TYR A 96 -4.04 15.32 -5.57
N ASN A 97 -4.83 16.34 -5.22
CA ASN A 97 -4.53 17.74 -5.52
C ASN A 97 -4.24 18.53 -4.24
N GLN A 98 -3.08 18.31 -3.62
CA GLN A 98 -2.53 19.08 -2.49
C GLN A 98 -3.54 19.49 -1.40
N GLY A 99 -4.44 18.58 -1.03
CA GLY A 99 -5.48 18.82 -0.01
C GLY A 99 -6.86 19.17 -0.58
N ASN A 100 -6.96 19.43 -1.89
CA ASN A 100 -8.23 19.61 -2.58
C ASN A 100 -8.67 18.31 -3.26
N ALA A 101 -9.95 18.22 -3.62
CA ALA A 101 -10.45 17.11 -4.41
C ALA A 101 -9.72 17.06 -5.76
N GLY A 102 -9.18 15.90 -6.10
CA GLY A 102 -8.64 15.61 -7.43
C GLY A 102 -9.70 14.96 -8.32
N THR A 103 -9.48 15.01 -9.63
CA THR A 103 -10.31 14.28 -10.59
C THR A 103 -9.72 12.90 -10.85
N THR A 104 -10.45 11.86 -10.52
CA THR A 104 -10.11 10.48 -10.83
C THR A 104 -10.83 10.02 -12.07
N ARG A 105 -10.15 9.31 -12.94
CA ARG A 105 -10.67 8.71 -14.17
C ARG A 105 -10.35 7.24 -14.23
N SER A 106 -11.11 6.48 -15.01
CA SER A 106 -10.85 5.07 -15.24
C SER A 106 -10.72 4.74 -16.73
N TYR A 107 -10.02 3.65 -16.99
CA TYR A 107 -9.68 3.19 -18.33
C TYR A 107 -9.87 1.69 -18.42
N ILE A 108 -10.12 1.22 -19.63
CA ILE A 108 -10.23 -0.19 -20.00
C ILE A 108 -9.38 -0.49 -21.23
N LEU A 109 -9.04 -1.76 -21.39
CA LEU A 109 -8.58 -2.29 -22.65
C LEU A 109 -9.79 -2.68 -23.50
N GLY A 110 -9.89 -2.16 -24.72
CA GLY A 110 -10.96 -2.52 -25.66
C GLY A 110 -10.65 -3.85 -26.38
N ASP A 111 -11.66 -4.42 -27.05
CA ASP A 111 -11.51 -5.64 -27.88
C ASP A 111 -10.53 -5.45 -29.05
N ASP A 112 -10.26 -4.21 -29.45
CA ASP A 112 -9.28 -3.82 -30.45
C ASP A 112 -7.83 -3.78 -29.90
N GLY A 113 -7.66 -4.01 -28.59
CA GLY A 113 -6.37 -3.96 -27.90
C GLY A 113 -5.86 -2.56 -27.62
N GLU A 114 -6.71 -1.54 -27.75
CA GLU A 114 -6.37 -0.14 -27.48
C GLU A 114 -6.97 0.33 -26.14
N MET A 115 -6.25 1.21 -25.45
CA MET A 115 -6.73 1.82 -24.22
C MET A 115 -7.86 2.81 -24.49
N LYS A 116 -8.92 2.77 -23.71
CA LYS A 116 -10.07 3.66 -23.79
C LYS A 116 -10.39 4.26 -22.42
N ALA A 117 -10.67 5.56 -22.39
CA ALA A 117 -11.21 6.19 -21.20
C ALA A 117 -12.68 5.79 -21.02
N ARG A 118 -13.08 5.53 -19.78
CA ARG A 118 -14.50 5.37 -19.41
C ARG A 118 -15.11 6.75 -19.19
N GLY A 119 -16.45 6.81 -19.21
CA GLY A 119 -17.18 8.10 -19.25
C GLY A 119 -17.28 8.83 -17.93
N THR A 120 -17.09 8.14 -16.81
CA THR A 120 -17.31 8.72 -15.47
C THR A 120 -16.05 9.39 -14.92
N GLU A 121 -16.23 10.60 -14.41
CA GLU A 121 -15.23 11.32 -13.63
C GLU A 121 -15.65 11.33 -12.17
N TYR A 122 -14.72 11.01 -11.28
CA TYR A 122 -14.95 11.01 -9.85
C TYR A 122 -14.19 12.16 -9.19
N ARG A 123 -14.85 12.83 -8.26
CA ARG A 123 -14.19 13.77 -7.36
C ARG A 123 -13.99 13.07 -6.04
N ILE A 124 -12.77 12.60 -5.80
CA ILE A 124 -12.39 12.02 -4.52
C ILE A 124 -11.71 13.07 -3.66
N SER A 125 -12.06 13.04 -2.37
CA SER A 125 -11.40 13.86 -1.38
C SER A 125 -9.92 13.50 -1.27
N ARG A 126 -9.16 14.31 -0.55
CA ARG A 126 -7.81 13.94 -0.15
C ARG A 126 -7.81 12.53 0.44
N PHE A 127 -6.92 11.69 -0.02
CA PHE A 127 -6.65 10.39 0.58
C PHE A 127 -5.19 10.30 1.04
N SER A 128 -4.94 9.55 2.09
CA SER A 128 -3.61 9.26 2.62
C SER A 128 -3.26 7.78 2.48
N SER A 129 -4.27 6.94 2.23
CA SER A 129 -4.13 5.52 2.00
C SER A 129 -5.19 5.04 1.02
N TYR A 130 -4.95 3.92 0.37
CA TYR A 130 -5.88 3.29 -0.55
C TYR A 130 -5.64 1.77 -0.59
N GLY A 131 -6.57 1.03 -1.14
CA GLY A 131 -6.50 -0.41 -1.36
C GLY A 131 -7.71 -0.87 -2.15
N ALA A 132 -7.95 -2.17 -2.17
CA ALA A 132 -9.11 -2.74 -2.84
C ALA A 132 -9.84 -3.74 -1.93
N TYR A 133 -11.14 -3.83 -2.11
CA TYR A 133 -11.99 -4.83 -1.48
C TYR A 133 -13.10 -5.22 -2.45
N ASP A 134 -13.20 -6.50 -2.79
CA ASP A 134 -14.15 -7.06 -3.75
C ASP A 134 -14.20 -6.31 -5.10
N ASN A 135 -15.22 -5.46 -5.31
CA ASN A 135 -15.36 -4.64 -6.52
C ASN A 135 -14.88 -3.21 -6.34
N ASP A 136 -14.53 -2.82 -5.11
CA ASP A 136 -14.26 -1.44 -4.78
C ASP A 136 -12.78 -1.14 -4.67
N ILE A 137 -12.38 0.00 -5.21
CA ILE A 137 -11.16 0.68 -4.80
C ILE A 137 -11.54 1.59 -3.64
N LEU A 138 -10.85 1.42 -2.53
CA LEU A 138 -11.04 2.18 -1.30
C LEU A 138 -10.01 3.30 -1.23
N THR A 139 -10.43 4.54 -1.01
CA THR A 139 -9.51 5.63 -0.65
C THR A 139 -9.85 6.16 0.72
N MET A 140 -8.85 6.33 1.57
CA MET A 140 -9.02 6.62 2.99
C MET A 140 -8.21 7.84 3.41
N ALA A 141 -8.79 8.63 4.33
CA ALA A 141 -8.08 9.71 5.02
C ALA A 141 -8.63 9.90 6.43
N THR A 142 -7.76 10.25 7.37
CA THR A 142 -8.17 10.73 8.68
C THR A 142 -8.20 12.25 8.66
N GLY A 143 -9.27 12.83 9.16
CA GLY A 143 -9.49 14.27 9.22
C GLY A 143 -10.39 14.66 10.38
N GLU A 144 -10.59 15.96 10.60
CA GLU A 144 -11.46 16.46 11.64
C GLU A 144 -12.95 16.21 11.31
N SER A 145 -13.71 15.76 12.29
CA SER A 145 -15.16 15.63 12.20
C SER A 145 -15.82 17.01 12.21
N ASN A 146 -16.91 17.16 11.46
CA ASN A 146 -17.78 18.33 11.60
C ASN A 146 -18.79 18.17 12.75
N ASP A 147 -19.08 16.94 13.17
CA ASP A 147 -20.20 16.60 14.05
C ASP A 147 -19.76 16.29 15.49
N VAL A 148 -18.51 15.87 15.70
CA VAL A 148 -17.99 15.50 17.03
C VAL A 148 -17.01 16.56 17.51
N VAL A 149 -17.51 17.44 18.40
CA VAL A 149 -16.77 18.61 18.90
C VAL A 149 -16.86 18.63 20.42
N ASP A 150 -15.76 18.93 21.11
CA ASP A 150 -15.72 19.05 22.55
C ASP A 150 -16.20 20.43 23.05
N GLY A 151 -16.24 20.64 24.39
CA GLY A 151 -16.63 21.89 25.00
C GLY A 151 -15.68 23.06 24.74
N ASN A 152 -14.49 22.83 24.22
CA ASN A 152 -13.50 23.84 23.85
C ASN A 152 -13.58 24.20 22.37
N GLY A 153 -14.43 23.51 21.59
CA GLY A 153 -14.54 23.67 20.14
C GLY A 153 -13.49 22.88 19.36
N TYR A 154 -12.83 21.90 19.98
CA TYR A 154 -11.91 21.01 19.29
C TYR A 154 -12.65 19.85 18.65
N HIS A 155 -12.29 19.52 17.41
CA HIS A 155 -12.92 18.49 16.60
C HIS A 155 -12.20 17.15 16.76
N ALA A 156 -12.96 16.08 16.97
CA ALA A 156 -12.41 14.73 17.01
C ALA A 156 -11.94 14.29 15.63
N MET A 157 -10.92 13.43 15.58
CA MET A 157 -10.41 12.83 14.34
C MET A 157 -11.26 11.65 13.89
N MET A 158 -11.63 11.62 12.60
CA MET A 158 -12.55 10.68 11.99
C MET A 158 -11.98 10.12 10.70
N LEU A 159 -12.36 8.89 10.34
CA LEU A 159 -12.04 8.29 9.05
C LEU A 159 -13.05 8.71 7.98
N ASN A 160 -12.55 9.12 6.83
CA ASN A 160 -13.31 9.34 5.60
C ASN A 160 -12.90 8.29 4.59
N VAL A 161 -13.87 7.55 4.05
CA VAL A 161 -13.66 6.52 3.04
C VAL A 161 -14.46 6.86 1.80
N THR A 162 -13.86 6.72 0.62
CA THR A 162 -14.57 6.73 -0.66
C THR A 162 -14.41 5.35 -1.30
N TYR A 163 -15.53 4.78 -1.67
CA TYR A 163 -15.67 3.52 -2.38
C TYR A 163 -15.88 3.80 -3.86
N LEU A 164 -15.04 3.23 -4.70
CA LEU A 164 -15.13 3.32 -6.16
C LEU A 164 -15.45 1.93 -6.70
N ASP A 165 -16.73 1.64 -6.97
CA ASP A 165 -17.13 0.39 -7.62
C ASP A 165 -16.61 0.38 -9.06
N VAL A 166 -15.61 -0.46 -9.31
CA VAL A 166 -14.92 -0.49 -10.61
C VAL A 166 -15.78 -1.11 -11.71
N VAL A 167 -16.75 -1.94 -11.37
CA VAL A 167 -17.64 -2.61 -12.32
C VAL A 167 -18.77 -1.69 -12.76
N ASN A 168 -19.45 -1.04 -11.82
CA ASN A 168 -20.64 -0.24 -12.06
C ASN A 168 -20.35 1.25 -12.34
N GLU A 169 -19.10 1.69 -12.27
CA GLU A 169 -18.68 3.11 -12.40
C GLU A 169 -19.41 4.04 -11.43
N THR A 170 -19.58 3.62 -10.20
CA THR A 170 -20.20 4.44 -9.14
C THR A 170 -19.22 4.76 -8.04
N SER A 171 -19.50 5.81 -7.27
CA SER A 171 -18.75 6.14 -6.08
C SER A 171 -19.67 6.52 -4.94
N THR A 172 -19.31 6.08 -3.73
CA THR A 172 -19.99 6.45 -2.50
C THR A 172 -18.95 6.90 -1.50
N THR A 173 -19.23 7.99 -0.79
CA THR A 173 -18.36 8.47 0.28
C THR A 173 -19.09 8.33 1.59
N ASN A 174 -18.52 7.57 2.50
CA ASN A 174 -18.99 7.47 3.87
C ASN A 174 -18.26 8.49 4.71
N HIS A 175 -19.01 9.38 5.32
CA HIS A 175 -18.50 10.30 6.32
C HIS A 175 -18.90 9.79 7.71
N ALA A 176 -18.02 9.94 8.66
CA ALA A 176 -18.39 9.76 10.04
C ALA A 176 -19.44 10.80 10.44
N THR A 177 -20.49 10.33 11.07
CA THR A 177 -21.56 11.16 11.65
C THR A 177 -21.68 10.89 13.13
N ALA A 178 -22.44 11.71 13.85
CA ALA A 178 -22.73 11.45 15.25
C ALA A 178 -23.46 10.12 15.50
N GLU A 179 -24.21 9.63 14.51
CA GLU A 179 -24.94 8.36 14.57
C GLU A 179 -24.05 7.16 14.20
N HIS A 180 -23.09 7.35 13.27
CA HIS A 180 -22.16 6.32 12.78
C HIS A 180 -20.74 6.88 12.78
N PRO A 181 -20.13 7.05 13.94
CA PRO A 181 -18.81 7.66 14.04
C PRO A 181 -17.72 6.64 13.63
N TYR A 182 -17.06 6.90 12.50
CA TYR A 182 -15.77 6.26 12.21
C TYR A 182 -14.68 6.93 13.03
N LEU A 183 -14.81 6.86 14.37
CA LEU A 183 -13.97 7.59 15.30
C LEU A 183 -12.54 7.04 15.30
N MET A 184 -11.60 7.89 14.92
CA MET A 184 -10.16 7.58 14.96
C MET A 184 -9.49 8.18 16.19
N GLU A 185 -10.18 9.02 16.95
CA GLU A 185 -9.75 9.56 18.23
C GLU A 185 -9.79 8.48 19.30
N ASN A 186 -8.72 8.36 20.10
CA ASN A 186 -8.56 7.31 21.12
C ASN A 186 -8.80 5.89 20.56
N PHE A 187 -8.46 5.68 19.29
CA PHE A 187 -8.77 4.46 18.56
C PHE A 187 -8.13 3.21 19.20
N LEU A 188 -6.91 3.36 19.72
CA LEU A 188 -6.17 2.29 20.39
C LEU A 188 -6.44 2.20 21.90
N GLY A 189 -7.31 3.06 22.44
CA GLY A 189 -7.60 3.13 23.87
C GLY A 189 -6.52 3.82 24.72
N ASN A 190 -5.52 4.43 24.09
CA ASN A 190 -4.40 5.12 24.74
C ASN A 190 -4.43 6.66 24.57
N GLY A 191 -5.52 7.19 24.05
CA GLY A 191 -5.75 8.61 23.81
C GLY A 191 -5.32 9.10 22.43
N GLU A 192 -4.43 8.40 21.74
CA GLU A 192 -3.93 8.83 20.44
C GLU A 192 -4.95 8.60 19.32
N TYR A 193 -4.97 9.51 18.36
CA TYR A 193 -5.70 9.29 17.14
C TYR A 193 -4.85 8.50 16.13
N VAL A 194 -5.53 7.82 15.22
CA VAL A 194 -4.92 6.89 14.27
C VAL A 194 -5.22 7.32 12.84
N THR A 195 -4.29 7.05 11.94
CA THR A 195 -4.55 6.95 10.52
C THR A 195 -4.33 5.52 10.03
N LEU A 196 -5.11 5.08 9.05
CA LEU A 196 -4.96 3.73 8.50
C LEU A 196 -3.93 3.74 7.36
N SER A 197 -3.09 2.71 7.31
CA SER A 197 -2.10 2.49 6.26
C SER A 197 -2.40 1.19 5.54
N GLY A 198 -2.74 1.30 4.26
CA GLY A 198 -3.17 0.19 3.42
C GLY A 198 -4.59 -0.28 3.72
N ALA A 199 -5.13 -1.02 2.79
CA ALA A 199 -6.37 -1.76 2.88
C ALA A 199 -6.16 -3.10 2.18
N GLU A 200 -5.71 -4.09 2.94
CA GLU A 200 -5.31 -5.41 2.43
C GLU A 200 -6.43 -6.41 2.66
N GLN A 201 -7.05 -6.87 1.58
CA GLN A 201 -8.06 -7.92 1.67
C GLN A 201 -7.42 -9.31 1.73
N SER A 202 -7.81 -10.12 2.71
CA SER A 202 -7.53 -11.56 2.73
C SER A 202 -8.77 -12.33 3.16
N GLY A 203 -9.32 -13.12 2.25
CA GLY A 203 -10.67 -13.69 2.41
C GLY A 203 -11.73 -12.58 2.50
N SER A 204 -12.60 -12.65 3.52
CA SER A 204 -13.59 -11.60 3.80
C SER A 204 -13.07 -10.49 4.70
N HIS A 205 -11.85 -10.60 5.24
CA HIS A 205 -11.31 -9.63 6.18
C HIS A 205 -10.50 -8.55 5.45
N LEU A 206 -10.55 -7.34 6.04
CA LEU A 206 -9.73 -6.21 5.62
C LEU A 206 -8.71 -5.90 6.73
N TYR A 207 -7.44 -5.88 6.38
CA TYR A 207 -6.34 -5.61 7.30
C TYR A 207 -5.75 -4.24 7.02
N CYS A 208 -5.66 -3.39 8.05
CA CYS A 208 -5.06 -2.06 7.95
C CYS A 208 -4.01 -1.87 9.04
N GLY A 209 -2.86 -1.33 8.68
CA GLY A 209 -1.92 -0.82 9.68
C GLY A 209 -2.55 0.34 10.43
N ALA A 210 -2.67 0.25 11.75
CA ALA A 210 -3.17 1.35 12.58
C ALA A 210 -1.99 2.20 13.06
N ILE A 211 -1.79 3.37 12.43
CA ILE A 211 -0.64 4.22 12.66
C ILE A 211 -1.00 5.31 13.68
N PRO A 212 -0.46 5.24 14.90
CA PRO A 212 -0.71 6.26 15.91
C PRO A 212 -0.03 7.57 15.51
N MET A 213 -0.76 8.67 15.58
CA MET A 213 -0.35 9.99 15.11
C MET A 213 -0.03 10.96 16.25
N GLY A 214 -0.20 10.52 17.50
CA GLY A 214 -0.14 11.34 18.70
C GLY A 214 -1.51 11.88 19.13
N LEU A 215 -1.53 12.97 19.85
CA LEU A 215 -2.78 13.59 20.34
C LEU A 215 -3.17 14.77 19.45
N SER A 216 -4.41 14.75 18.96
CA SER A 216 -5.07 15.91 18.38
C SER A 216 -5.34 16.99 19.46
N GLN A 217 -5.80 18.17 19.08
CA GLN A 217 -6.27 19.16 20.07
C GLN A 217 -7.36 18.57 20.97
N TYR A 218 -8.29 17.81 20.40
CA TYR A 218 -9.35 17.11 21.12
C TYR A 218 -8.77 16.12 22.14
N GLY A 219 -7.84 15.26 21.71
CA GLY A 219 -7.21 14.25 22.55
C GLY A 219 -6.32 14.85 23.64
N ALA A 220 -5.54 15.87 23.30
CA ALA A 220 -4.65 16.52 24.26
C ALA A 220 -5.41 17.31 25.34
N ALA A 221 -6.59 17.87 25.00
CA ALA A 221 -7.43 18.59 25.95
C ALA A 221 -8.33 17.69 26.79
N TYR A 222 -8.49 16.42 26.40
CA TYR A 222 -9.41 15.50 27.07
C TYR A 222 -9.10 15.35 28.56
N ASP A 223 -10.11 15.58 29.41
CA ASP A 223 -10.05 15.43 30.86
C ASP A 223 -8.79 16.08 31.47
N ASN A 224 -8.52 17.34 31.09
CA ASN A 224 -7.35 18.13 31.52
C ASN A 224 -5.99 17.49 31.18
N GLY A 225 -5.85 16.88 30.02
CA GLY A 225 -4.60 16.30 29.56
C GLY A 225 -4.35 14.87 30.01
N LYS A 226 -5.38 14.15 30.41
CA LYS A 226 -5.31 12.76 30.92
C LYS A 226 -4.57 11.80 30.02
N TRP A 227 -4.56 12.02 28.71
CA TRP A 227 -3.91 11.15 27.74
C TRP A 227 -2.46 11.55 27.43
N ILE A 228 -1.98 12.67 27.98
CA ILE A 228 -0.57 13.04 27.91
C ILE A 228 0.18 12.19 28.92
N ARG A 229 1.13 11.37 28.47
CA ARG A 229 1.95 10.55 29.36
C ARG A 229 2.89 11.43 30.18
N GLU A 230 3.16 11.02 31.40
CA GLU A 230 4.16 11.65 32.28
C GLU A 230 5.50 11.81 31.54
N GLY A 231 6.04 13.01 31.52
CA GLY A 231 7.28 13.37 30.83
C GLY A 231 7.12 13.78 29.37
N TYR A 232 5.91 13.65 28.78
CA TYR A 232 5.62 14.05 27.39
C TYR A 232 4.99 15.44 27.28
N GLU A 233 4.74 16.14 28.37
CA GLU A 233 4.06 17.43 28.43
C GLU A 233 4.75 18.50 27.58
N HIS A 234 6.09 18.43 27.49
CA HIS A 234 6.90 19.35 26.71
C HIS A 234 6.74 19.15 25.17
N LEU A 235 6.15 18.03 24.73
CA LEU A 235 5.86 17.75 23.32
C LEU A 235 4.54 18.31 22.84
N VAL A 236 3.68 18.81 23.76
CA VAL A 236 2.47 19.52 23.37
C VAL A 236 2.87 20.90 22.83
N HIS A 237 2.55 21.14 21.57
CA HIS A 237 2.93 22.38 20.89
C HIS A 237 2.12 23.58 21.45
N SER A 238 2.81 24.62 21.90
CA SER A 238 2.18 25.86 22.34
C SER A 238 1.68 26.75 21.20
N GLU A 239 2.26 26.59 20.01
CA GLU A 239 1.95 27.36 18.80
C GLU A 239 1.81 26.42 17.59
N ALA A 240 1.05 26.85 16.58
CA ALA A 240 0.96 26.14 15.31
C ALA A 240 2.28 26.28 14.54
N GLY A 241 2.66 25.22 13.81
CA GLY A 241 3.90 25.20 13.06
C GLY A 241 4.00 24.05 12.05
N GLY A 242 5.24 23.76 11.64
CA GLY A 242 5.52 22.75 10.65
C GLY A 242 5.10 23.16 9.23
N SER A 243 5.21 22.22 8.28
CA SER A 243 4.79 22.44 6.89
C SER A 243 4.39 21.11 6.22
N GLY A 244 3.47 21.17 5.26
CA GLY A 244 3.01 20.02 4.51
C GLY A 244 2.47 18.92 5.43
N ALA A 245 2.93 17.68 5.26
CA ALA A 245 2.52 16.53 6.09
C ALA A 245 3.01 16.64 7.55
N GLY A 246 3.95 17.52 7.85
CA GLY A 246 4.47 17.79 9.20
C GLY A 246 3.83 18.99 9.89
N SER A 247 2.78 19.62 9.31
CA SER A 247 2.07 20.73 9.94
C SER A 247 1.30 20.26 11.18
N TYR A 248 1.19 21.16 12.18
CA TYR A 248 0.50 20.92 13.44
C TYR A 248 -0.16 22.20 13.97
N LYS A 249 -1.15 22.03 14.82
CA LYS A 249 -1.84 23.13 15.53
C LYS A 249 -1.28 23.29 16.94
N ALA A 250 -1.50 24.48 17.54
CA ALA A 250 -1.28 24.64 18.96
C ALA A 250 -2.19 23.68 19.75
N GLY A 251 -1.66 23.07 20.80
CA GLY A 251 -2.37 22.09 21.61
C GLY A 251 -2.24 20.64 21.12
N GLU A 252 -1.62 20.38 19.97
CA GLU A 252 -1.36 19.00 19.49
C GLU A 252 -0.04 18.45 20.05
N LEU A 253 0.01 17.14 20.29
CA LEU A 253 1.22 16.37 20.49
C LEU A 253 1.44 15.51 19.25
N VAL A 254 2.44 15.85 18.45
CA VAL A 254 2.71 15.20 17.17
C VAL A 254 3.63 14.00 17.32
N GLY A 255 3.23 12.87 16.75
CA GLY A 255 3.94 11.60 16.86
C GLY A 255 3.57 10.82 18.10
N THR A 256 3.75 9.52 18.01
CA THR A 256 3.29 8.61 19.06
C THR A 256 4.10 8.72 20.34
N GLN A 257 3.42 8.54 21.45
CA GLN A 257 4.00 8.34 22.78
C GLN A 257 4.37 6.86 23.03
N TYR A 258 4.09 5.97 22.04
CA TYR A 258 4.29 4.52 22.14
C TYR A 258 5.07 4.00 20.92
N PRO A 259 6.32 4.45 20.68
CA PRO A 259 7.06 4.16 19.45
C PRO A 259 7.45 2.67 19.29
N ASP A 260 7.38 1.88 20.35
CA ASP A 260 7.74 0.46 20.37
C ASP A 260 6.50 -0.45 20.25
N GLU A 261 5.39 0.06 19.72
CA GLU A 261 4.16 -0.70 19.49
C GLU A 261 3.78 -0.72 18.01
N CYS A 262 3.36 -1.89 17.54
CA CYS A 262 2.75 -2.08 16.22
C CYS A 262 1.32 -2.55 16.37
N TRP A 263 0.39 -1.84 15.74
CA TRP A 263 -1.03 -2.13 15.78
C TRP A 263 -1.58 -2.41 14.40
N VAL A 264 -2.48 -3.39 14.32
CA VAL A 264 -3.26 -3.72 13.13
C VAL A 264 -4.74 -3.70 13.48
N ALA A 265 -5.54 -3.03 12.65
CA ALA A 265 -6.98 -3.06 12.69
C ALA A 265 -7.47 -4.10 11.68
N ILE A 266 -8.24 -5.09 12.14
CA ILE A 266 -8.81 -6.17 11.33
C ILE A 266 -10.32 -5.98 11.32
N TYR A 267 -10.88 -5.69 10.15
CA TYR A 267 -12.31 -5.55 9.92
C TYR A 267 -12.87 -6.84 9.32
N ASP A 268 -14.13 -7.18 9.61
CA ASP A 268 -14.79 -8.36 9.06
C ASP A 268 -15.25 -8.16 7.60
N ASN A 269 -15.31 -6.91 7.17
CA ASN A 269 -15.64 -6.44 5.83
C ASN A 269 -15.09 -5.01 5.63
N ASP A 270 -15.53 -4.31 4.59
CA ASP A 270 -15.10 -2.95 4.23
C ASP A 270 -15.97 -1.82 4.82
N ASP A 271 -16.83 -2.12 5.78
CA ASP A 271 -17.66 -1.11 6.46
C ASP A 271 -16.89 -0.24 7.47
N PHE A 272 -15.67 -0.62 7.80
CA PHE A 272 -14.79 0.04 8.78
C PHE A 272 -15.40 0.19 10.18
N LEU A 273 -16.32 -0.70 10.55
CA LEU A 273 -16.94 -0.71 11.86
C LEU A 273 -16.36 -1.81 12.75
N ASN A 274 -16.23 -1.52 14.03
CA ASN A 274 -15.91 -2.48 15.09
C ASN A 274 -14.68 -3.37 14.80
N PRO A 275 -13.50 -2.83 14.48
CA PRO A 275 -12.33 -3.64 14.18
C PRO A 275 -11.87 -4.46 15.38
N THR A 276 -11.32 -5.64 15.10
CA THR A 276 -10.46 -6.33 16.06
C THR A 276 -9.09 -5.66 16.02
N LEU A 277 -8.68 -5.05 17.13
CA LEU A 277 -7.36 -4.43 17.27
C LEU A 277 -6.37 -5.46 17.82
N VAL A 278 -5.26 -5.65 17.13
CA VAL A 278 -4.18 -6.56 17.55
C VAL A 278 -2.86 -5.83 17.62
N LYS A 279 -2.03 -6.19 18.62
CA LYS A 279 -0.79 -5.51 18.93
C LYS A 279 0.39 -6.48 19.03
N THR A 280 1.57 -6.01 18.63
CA THR A 280 2.87 -6.60 18.99
C THR A 280 3.85 -5.51 19.42
N ASP A 281 4.77 -5.86 20.29
CA ASP A 281 5.89 -5.03 20.76
C ASP A 281 7.24 -5.47 20.19
N ARG A 282 7.23 -6.35 19.18
CA ARG A 282 8.44 -6.87 18.51
C ARG A 282 8.91 -6.02 17.33
N ILE A 283 8.03 -5.19 16.79
CA ILE A 283 8.30 -4.22 15.74
C ILE A 283 7.60 -2.89 16.07
N SER A 284 8.09 -1.80 15.50
CA SER A 284 7.48 -0.46 15.61
C SER A 284 6.30 -0.31 14.65
N THR A 285 5.82 0.91 14.44
CA THR A 285 4.66 1.21 13.60
C THR A 285 4.78 0.64 12.18
N PRO A 286 3.71 0.04 11.61
CA PRO A 286 3.71 -0.58 10.30
C PRO A 286 3.45 0.45 9.19
N SER A 287 4.38 1.38 9.00
CA SER A 287 4.34 2.39 7.94
C SER A 287 5.73 2.66 7.40
N GLY A 288 5.85 2.76 6.08
CA GLY A 288 7.12 3.00 5.40
C GLY A 288 7.76 4.35 5.72
N ARG A 289 6.96 5.34 6.13
CA ARG A 289 7.44 6.67 6.56
C ARG A 289 6.51 7.26 7.61
N PHE A 290 7.05 8.15 8.47
CA PHE A 290 6.25 8.90 9.41
C PHE A 290 5.21 9.78 8.70
N ARG A 291 3.94 9.66 9.09
CA ARG A 291 2.78 10.37 8.50
C ARG A 291 2.56 10.17 6.99
N SER A 292 3.33 9.31 6.33
CA SER A 292 3.13 9.00 4.92
C SER A 292 2.60 7.57 4.77
N GLN A 293 1.30 7.45 4.74
CA GLN A 293 0.58 6.19 4.68
C GLN A 293 0.51 5.60 3.26
N TYR A 294 1.08 6.28 2.27
CA TYR A 294 1.24 5.77 0.90
C TYR A 294 2.23 4.61 0.78
N TYR A 295 2.99 4.36 1.85
CA TYR A 295 3.96 3.27 1.90
C TYR A 295 3.38 2.15 2.74
N GLN A 296 2.44 1.41 2.17
CA GLN A 296 1.86 0.23 2.81
C GLN A 296 2.93 -0.79 3.15
N THR A 297 2.85 -1.37 4.34
CA THR A 297 3.79 -2.37 4.84
C THR A 297 3.09 -3.58 5.46
N ILE A 298 1.81 -3.76 5.14
CA ILE A 298 1.00 -4.91 5.55
C ILE A 298 0.49 -5.62 4.30
N TRP A 299 0.79 -6.92 4.17
CA TRP A 299 0.56 -7.67 2.94
C TRP A 299 0.14 -9.10 3.20
N ALA A 300 -0.79 -9.61 2.41
CA ALA A 300 -1.13 -11.02 2.34
C ALA A 300 -0.13 -11.78 1.45
N ALA A 301 0.37 -12.89 1.92
CA ALA A 301 1.07 -13.85 1.08
C ALA A 301 0.09 -14.82 0.38
N ASP A 302 0.56 -15.61 -0.58
CA ASP A 302 -0.29 -16.52 -1.36
C ASP A 302 -1.01 -17.58 -0.52
N ASN A 303 -0.47 -17.92 0.64
CA ASN A 303 -1.09 -18.85 1.59
C ASN A 303 -2.13 -18.18 2.51
N GLY A 304 -2.36 -16.86 2.37
CA GLY A 304 -3.29 -16.07 3.19
C GLY A 304 -2.72 -15.57 4.52
N ASP A 305 -1.46 -15.88 4.86
CA ASP A 305 -0.79 -15.28 6.01
C ASP A 305 -0.57 -13.78 5.76
N ILE A 306 -0.80 -12.97 6.79
CA ILE A 306 -0.58 -11.53 6.74
C ILE A 306 0.78 -11.21 7.35
N TYR A 307 1.67 -10.66 6.55
CA TYR A 307 2.97 -10.18 7.01
C TYR A 307 2.92 -8.68 7.26
N VAL A 308 3.32 -8.29 8.46
CA VAL A 308 3.31 -6.91 8.95
C VAL A 308 4.75 -6.46 9.13
N PHE A 309 5.19 -5.56 8.26
CA PHE A 309 6.55 -5.03 8.24
C PHE A 309 6.60 -3.67 8.94
N SER A 310 7.67 -3.41 9.65
CA SER A 310 8.00 -2.09 10.17
C SER A 310 9.41 -1.69 9.77
N PRO A 311 9.60 -0.55 9.11
CA PRO A 311 10.93 -0.01 8.83
C PRO A 311 11.57 0.64 10.06
N SER A 312 10.88 0.68 11.18
CA SER A 312 11.29 1.40 12.39
C SER A 312 11.59 2.88 12.14
N TYR A 313 10.77 3.51 11.30
CA TYR A 313 10.99 4.90 10.88
C TYR A 313 10.97 5.90 12.05
N ALA A 314 10.36 5.54 13.17
CA ALA A 314 10.40 6.32 14.41
C ALA A 314 11.81 6.53 14.98
N LYS A 315 12.85 5.80 14.50
CA LYS A 315 14.26 6.11 14.79
C LYS A 315 14.68 7.51 14.33
N THR A 316 13.98 8.08 13.35
CA THR A 316 14.23 9.42 12.80
C THR A 316 13.60 10.56 13.61
N MET A 317 12.80 10.26 14.63
CA MET A 317 12.16 11.28 15.48
C MET A 317 13.22 12.13 16.19
N THR A 318 12.89 13.39 16.45
CA THR A 318 13.83 14.31 17.10
C THR A 318 13.91 14.04 18.60
N ASP A 319 12.75 13.90 19.25
CA ASP A 319 12.69 13.68 20.68
C ASP A 319 13.01 12.21 21.03
N PRO A 320 13.93 11.97 21.99
CA PRO A 320 14.30 10.62 22.40
C PRO A 320 13.14 9.75 22.90
N LEU A 321 12.10 10.35 23.49
CA LEU A 321 10.93 9.62 24.00
C LEU A 321 10.05 9.07 22.87
N GLN A 322 10.13 9.67 21.67
CA GLN A 322 9.40 9.25 20.48
C GLN A 322 10.22 8.33 19.55
N LYS A 323 11.50 8.09 19.89
CA LYS A 323 12.35 7.16 19.13
C LYS A 323 12.07 5.72 19.51
N THR A 324 11.86 4.88 18.49
CA THR A 324 11.83 3.43 18.70
C THR A 324 13.24 2.89 18.93
N LYS A 325 13.32 1.88 19.78
CA LYS A 325 14.53 1.07 20.02
C LYS A 325 14.54 -0.22 19.19
N LEU A 326 13.40 -0.55 18.58
CA LEU A 326 13.23 -1.77 17.83
C LEU A 326 13.88 -1.66 16.45
N ASN A 327 14.42 -2.77 15.97
CA ASN A 327 14.95 -2.86 14.61
C ASN A 327 13.83 -2.97 13.56
N ALA A 328 14.15 -2.56 12.33
CA ALA A 328 13.29 -2.84 11.21
C ALA A 328 13.08 -4.36 11.07
N GLY A 329 11.83 -4.79 10.99
CA GLY A 329 11.51 -6.20 11.05
C GLY A 329 10.11 -6.53 10.56
N VAL A 330 9.74 -7.78 10.67
CA VAL A 330 8.45 -8.32 10.25
C VAL A 330 7.90 -9.29 11.27
N CYS A 331 6.58 -9.19 11.51
CA CYS A 331 5.76 -10.14 12.26
C CYS A 331 4.68 -10.71 11.36
N ARG A 332 3.98 -11.77 11.83
CA ARG A 332 2.95 -12.44 11.06
C ARG A 332 1.66 -12.60 11.87
N ILE A 333 0.54 -12.46 11.16
CA ILE A 333 -0.79 -12.90 11.57
C ILE A 333 -1.13 -14.08 10.67
N PRO A 334 -1.23 -15.34 11.18
CA PRO A 334 -1.52 -16.50 10.37
C PRO A 334 -2.90 -16.40 9.68
N ALA A 335 -3.03 -17.02 8.52
CA ALA A 335 -4.28 -17.09 7.77
C ALA A 335 -5.46 -17.51 8.66
N GLY A 336 -6.55 -16.75 8.62
CA GLY A 336 -7.73 -16.99 9.44
C GLY A 336 -7.58 -16.66 10.93
N SER A 337 -6.40 -16.19 11.38
CA SER A 337 -6.19 -15.70 12.75
C SER A 337 -6.45 -14.20 12.83
N LYS A 338 -6.87 -13.75 14.02
CA LYS A 338 -6.92 -12.34 14.39
C LYS A 338 -5.91 -12.03 15.51
N GLN A 339 -4.73 -12.64 15.46
CA GLN A 339 -3.65 -12.46 16.43
C GLN A 339 -2.30 -12.71 15.78
N PHE A 340 -1.28 -11.95 16.20
CA PHE A 340 0.11 -12.27 15.87
C PHE A 340 0.51 -13.61 16.47
N ASP A 341 1.29 -14.38 15.72
CA ASP A 341 1.97 -15.59 16.23
C ASP A 341 3.42 -15.28 16.66
N ASP A 342 4.21 -16.32 16.91
CA ASP A 342 5.61 -16.18 17.32
C ASP A 342 6.57 -15.86 16.16
N TYR A 343 6.05 -15.72 14.92
CA TYR A 343 6.89 -15.36 13.78
C TYR A 343 7.45 -13.94 13.95
N TYR A 344 8.76 -13.84 13.89
CA TYR A 344 9.49 -12.58 13.87
C TYR A 344 10.78 -12.74 13.07
N CYS A 345 11.16 -11.70 12.34
CA CYS A 345 12.47 -11.61 11.71
C CYS A 345 13.01 -10.19 11.83
N ASP A 346 14.24 -10.07 12.29
CA ASP A 346 15.01 -8.83 12.28
C ASP A 346 15.64 -8.64 10.89
N ILE A 347 15.09 -7.72 10.12
CA ILE A 347 15.56 -7.38 8.77
C ILE A 347 16.79 -6.47 8.83
N GLU A 348 16.78 -5.51 9.75
CA GLU A 348 17.86 -4.53 9.90
C GLU A 348 19.21 -5.16 10.18
N SER A 349 19.24 -6.19 11.03
CA SER A 349 20.47 -6.93 11.34
C SER A 349 21.03 -7.69 10.14
N GLN A 350 20.20 -8.06 9.16
CA GLN A 350 20.65 -8.71 7.91
C GLN A 350 21.08 -7.72 6.84
N ALA A 351 20.81 -6.43 7.04
CA ALA A 351 21.07 -5.34 6.11
C ALA A 351 22.12 -4.35 6.59
N ASP A 352 23.07 -4.80 7.43
CA ASP A 352 24.13 -3.97 8.00
C ASP A 352 23.61 -2.69 8.70
N GLY A 353 22.49 -2.81 9.44
CA GLY A 353 21.84 -1.71 10.14
C GLY A 353 20.96 -0.82 9.24
N LYS A 354 20.78 -1.17 7.98
CA LYS A 354 19.89 -0.44 7.06
C LYS A 354 18.45 -0.91 7.21
N SER A 355 17.53 -0.01 6.95
CA SER A 355 16.09 -0.26 6.90
C SER A 355 15.58 -0.22 5.45
N PHE A 356 14.27 -0.27 5.29
CA PHE A 356 13.60 -0.23 3.99
C PHE A 356 12.55 0.89 3.93
N MET A 357 12.24 1.33 2.73
CA MET A 357 11.23 2.36 2.47
C MET A 357 9.89 1.75 2.06
N ARG A 358 9.91 0.68 1.25
CA ARG A 358 8.74 0.02 0.66
C ARG A 358 8.94 -1.48 0.62
N CYS A 359 7.83 -2.20 0.61
CA CYS A 359 7.83 -3.63 0.32
C CYS A 359 6.54 -4.01 -0.41
N TRP A 360 6.60 -5.08 -1.20
CA TRP A 360 5.46 -5.64 -1.93
C TRP A 360 5.56 -7.16 -2.00
N PRO A 361 4.45 -7.89 -2.06
CA PRO A 361 4.47 -9.31 -2.39
C PRO A 361 5.18 -9.57 -3.74
N ALA A 362 6.00 -10.60 -3.79
CA ALA A 362 6.75 -11.01 -4.97
C ALA A 362 6.36 -12.44 -5.44
N GLY A 363 5.21 -12.92 -4.96
CA GLY A 363 4.68 -14.27 -5.19
C GLY A 363 5.14 -15.28 -4.13
N GLY A 364 4.30 -16.25 -3.80
CA GLY A 364 4.54 -17.18 -2.71
C GLY A 364 4.70 -16.47 -1.37
N ASN A 365 5.82 -16.74 -0.70
CA ASN A 365 6.22 -16.08 0.56
C ASN A 365 7.41 -15.12 0.37
N TYR A 366 7.60 -14.60 -0.84
CA TYR A 366 8.64 -13.64 -1.14
C TYR A 366 8.10 -12.22 -1.14
N PHE A 367 8.95 -11.27 -0.71
CA PHE A 367 8.65 -9.84 -0.74
C PHE A 367 9.80 -9.08 -1.38
N LEU A 368 9.49 -8.20 -2.34
CA LEU A 368 10.43 -7.24 -2.90
C LEU A 368 10.48 -6.02 -1.99
N MET A 369 11.67 -5.60 -1.62
CA MET A 369 11.90 -4.48 -0.70
C MET A 369 12.77 -3.42 -1.36
N VAL A 370 12.41 -2.15 -1.18
CA VAL A 370 13.27 -1.00 -1.48
C VAL A 370 14.03 -0.65 -0.22
N MET A 371 15.31 -0.95 -0.22
CA MET A 371 16.20 -0.72 0.93
C MET A 371 16.77 0.70 0.91
N TYR A 372 16.97 1.28 2.08
CA TYR A 372 17.76 2.51 2.20
C TYR A 372 19.25 2.23 1.97
N ASP A 373 19.94 3.22 1.42
CA ASP A 373 21.38 3.17 1.13
C ASP A 373 22.26 3.22 2.41
N ARG A 374 21.68 3.70 3.52
CA ARG A 374 22.35 3.86 4.82
C ARG A 374 21.38 3.70 6.00
N PRO A 375 21.86 3.54 7.23
CA PRO A 375 21.01 3.47 8.42
C PRO A 375 20.17 4.74 8.62
N LEU A 376 18.95 4.60 9.19
CA LEU A 376 18.05 5.72 9.52
C LEU A 376 18.61 6.70 10.58
N SER A 377 19.68 6.32 11.29
CA SER A 377 20.41 7.20 12.21
C SER A 377 21.27 8.24 11.48
N GLU A 378 21.53 8.04 10.19
CA GLU A 378 22.28 8.94 9.35
C GLU A 378 21.35 9.86 8.55
N SER A 379 21.77 11.08 8.24
CA SER A 379 21.00 11.98 7.40
C SER A 379 21.18 11.69 5.91
N GLY A 380 20.19 12.06 5.08
CA GLY A 380 20.27 11.97 3.62
C GLY A 380 20.14 10.56 3.07
N PHE A 381 19.52 9.63 3.80
CA PHE A 381 19.21 8.29 3.32
C PHE A 381 18.21 8.33 2.13
N ALA A 382 18.43 7.45 1.17
CA ALA A 382 17.60 7.29 -0.02
C ALA A 382 17.27 5.80 -0.25
N GLY A 383 16.10 5.53 -0.81
CA GLY A 383 15.69 4.16 -1.18
C GLY A 383 16.10 3.87 -2.61
N THR A 384 17.25 3.25 -2.80
CA THR A 384 17.86 3.00 -4.11
C THR A 384 18.19 1.53 -4.37
N ASP A 385 18.29 0.72 -3.31
CA ASP A 385 18.65 -0.68 -3.42
C ASP A 385 17.41 -1.58 -3.39
N LEU A 386 17.44 -2.69 -4.11
CA LEU A 386 16.42 -3.71 -4.07
C LEU A 386 16.92 -4.96 -3.35
N ALA A 387 16.03 -5.56 -2.56
CA ALA A 387 16.28 -6.86 -1.93
C ALA A 387 15.02 -7.73 -1.99
N ILE A 388 15.22 -9.04 -1.97
CA ILE A 388 14.16 -10.03 -1.79
C ILE A 388 14.23 -10.54 -0.34
N PHE A 389 13.12 -10.48 0.34
CA PHE A 389 12.91 -11.13 1.63
C PHE A 389 12.12 -12.43 1.43
N ASP A 390 12.70 -13.55 1.80
CA ASP A 390 12.02 -14.86 1.86
C ASP A 390 11.47 -15.06 3.27
N ALA A 391 10.16 -14.95 3.42
CA ALA A 391 9.50 -15.09 4.72
C ALA A 391 9.53 -16.52 5.25
N THR A 392 9.72 -17.54 4.41
CA THR A 392 9.83 -18.93 4.84
C THR A 392 11.17 -19.19 5.52
N SER A 393 12.27 -18.80 4.88
CA SER A 393 13.62 -18.97 5.41
C SER A 393 14.07 -17.81 6.32
N LYS A 394 13.28 -16.74 6.40
CA LYS A 394 13.59 -15.49 7.10
C LYS A 394 14.89 -14.83 6.60
N LYS A 395 15.15 -14.91 5.30
CA LYS A 395 16.40 -14.44 4.70
C LYS A 395 16.17 -13.23 3.80
N LEU A 396 17.00 -12.20 3.98
CA LEU A 396 17.11 -11.06 3.08
C LEU A 396 18.26 -11.29 2.09
N THR A 397 18.03 -11.03 0.80
CA THR A 397 19.06 -11.15 -0.25
C THR A 397 18.97 -9.95 -1.18
N TYR A 398 20.04 -9.16 -1.31
CA TYR A 398 20.07 -8.02 -2.25
C TYR A 398 19.99 -8.50 -3.69
N VAL A 399 19.25 -7.76 -4.50
CA VAL A 399 19.06 -8.07 -5.93
C VAL A 399 20.36 -7.76 -6.69
N SER A 400 20.80 -8.73 -7.49
CA SER A 400 21.94 -8.58 -8.42
C SER A 400 21.45 -8.42 -9.86
N GLY A 401 22.31 -7.91 -10.76
CA GLY A 401 21.99 -7.73 -12.18
C GLY A 401 21.24 -6.42 -12.51
N LEU A 402 21.09 -5.52 -11.54
CA LEU A 402 20.59 -4.17 -11.76
C LEU A 402 21.69 -3.22 -12.26
N PRO A 403 21.35 -2.12 -12.96
CA PRO A 403 22.33 -1.09 -13.34
C PRO A 403 22.88 -0.39 -12.09
N SER A 404 24.09 0.17 -12.23
CA SER A 404 24.76 0.87 -11.11
C SER A 404 24.40 2.35 -11.00
N ASP A 405 23.74 2.92 -12.01
CA ASP A 405 23.41 4.34 -12.18
C ASP A 405 21.90 4.61 -12.01
N ILE A 406 21.25 3.85 -11.13
CA ILE A 406 19.82 4.01 -10.82
C ILE A 406 19.57 5.39 -10.24
N THR A 407 18.64 6.14 -10.83
CA THR A 407 18.18 7.44 -10.34
C THR A 407 16.87 7.34 -9.56
N SER A 408 15.99 6.42 -9.94
CA SER A 408 14.76 6.14 -9.22
C SER A 408 14.22 4.75 -9.53
N LEU A 409 13.41 4.26 -8.60
CA LEU A 409 12.67 3.00 -8.71
C LEU A 409 11.17 3.29 -8.83
N GLY A 410 10.47 2.44 -9.58
CA GLY A 410 9.03 2.52 -9.72
C GLY A 410 8.30 2.37 -8.38
N LYS A 411 7.07 2.86 -8.35
CA LYS A 411 6.20 2.83 -7.16
C LYS A 411 5.22 1.66 -7.18
N THR A 412 5.12 0.97 -8.30
CA THR A 412 4.26 -0.19 -8.51
C THR A 412 5.11 -1.36 -8.98
N VAL A 413 4.71 -2.56 -8.63
CA VAL A 413 5.30 -3.81 -9.08
C VAL A 413 4.22 -4.70 -9.67
N PHE A 414 4.62 -5.69 -10.46
CA PHE A 414 3.72 -6.67 -11.04
C PHE A 414 4.33 -8.06 -10.93
N THR A 415 3.56 -9.07 -10.53
CA THR A 415 4.03 -10.46 -10.45
C THR A 415 3.38 -11.31 -11.52
N ARG A 416 4.19 -12.11 -12.21
CA ARG A 416 3.71 -13.09 -13.19
C ARG A 416 4.70 -14.25 -13.33
N ASN A 417 4.20 -15.48 -13.44
CA ASN A 417 5.01 -16.67 -13.66
C ASN A 417 6.19 -16.79 -12.69
N GLY A 418 5.93 -16.53 -11.39
CA GLY A 418 6.96 -16.64 -10.35
C GLY A 418 8.06 -15.59 -10.40
N ASN A 419 7.88 -14.49 -11.13
CA ASN A 419 8.78 -13.35 -11.17
C ASN A 419 8.07 -12.08 -10.76
N VAL A 420 8.83 -11.12 -10.22
CA VAL A 420 8.37 -9.77 -9.94
C VAL A 420 9.03 -8.77 -10.89
N TYR A 421 8.26 -7.79 -11.34
CA TYR A 421 8.70 -6.77 -12.30
C TYR A 421 8.60 -5.40 -11.65
N ILE A 422 9.59 -4.54 -11.90
CA ILE A 422 9.64 -3.17 -11.39
C ILE A 422 10.26 -2.23 -12.42
N PRO A 423 9.71 -0.99 -12.58
CA PRO A 423 10.36 0.05 -13.37
C PRO A 423 11.64 0.54 -12.70
N VAL A 424 12.68 0.75 -13.49
CA VAL A 424 13.96 1.31 -13.07
C VAL A 424 14.35 2.43 -14.02
N ASN A 425 14.64 3.60 -13.47
CA ASN A 425 15.17 4.75 -14.18
C ASN A 425 16.68 4.86 -13.94
N VAL A 426 17.43 5.17 -14.97
CA VAL A 426 18.88 5.34 -14.94
C VAL A 426 19.30 6.71 -15.46
N GLU A 427 20.50 7.17 -15.10
CA GLU A 427 20.95 8.54 -15.38
C GLU A 427 20.98 8.85 -16.87
N ASN A 428 21.49 7.93 -17.70
CA ASN A 428 21.65 8.13 -19.13
C ASN A 428 20.92 7.06 -19.96
N GLY A 429 19.66 6.80 -19.62
CA GLY A 429 18.87 5.78 -20.30
C GLY A 429 17.38 6.08 -20.26
N TYR A 430 16.61 5.19 -20.86
CA TYR A 430 15.16 5.23 -20.79
C TYR A 430 14.62 4.36 -19.66
N PRO A 431 13.45 4.69 -19.11
CA PRO A 431 12.75 3.84 -18.15
C PRO A 431 12.64 2.41 -18.67
N THR A 432 13.01 1.47 -17.83
CA THR A 432 13.09 0.05 -18.20
C THR A 432 12.41 -0.80 -17.13
N ILE A 433 11.60 -1.76 -17.55
CA ILE A 433 11.08 -2.79 -16.65
C ILE A 433 12.19 -3.80 -16.39
N TYR A 434 12.47 -4.09 -15.14
CA TYR A 434 13.36 -5.18 -14.74
C TYR A 434 12.53 -6.33 -14.16
N LYS A 435 12.85 -7.53 -14.66
CA LYS A 435 12.32 -8.81 -14.18
C LYS A 435 13.26 -9.34 -13.10
N ILE A 436 12.74 -9.69 -11.96
CA ILE A 436 13.50 -10.24 -10.83
C ILE A 436 12.93 -11.60 -10.48
N ASN A 437 13.79 -12.61 -10.42
CA ASN A 437 13.43 -13.93 -9.90
C ASN A 437 13.56 -13.90 -8.36
N PRO A 438 12.47 -14.07 -7.60
CA PRO A 438 12.53 -13.96 -6.14
C PRO A 438 13.37 -15.06 -5.47
N ALA A 439 13.39 -16.27 -6.03
CA ALA A 439 14.14 -17.38 -5.44
C ALA A 439 15.67 -17.20 -5.54
N THR A 440 16.15 -16.47 -6.54
CA THR A 440 17.58 -16.24 -6.78
C THR A 440 18.03 -14.81 -6.51
N ALA A 441 17.10 -13.89 -6.35
CA ALA A 441 17.31 -12.45 -6.28
C ALA A 441 18.15 -11.92 -7.47
N GLN A 442 17.92 -12.48 -8.66
CA GLN A 442 18.58 -12.03 -9.89
C GLN A 442 17.64 -11.23 -10.78
N ALA A 443 18.09 -10.07 -11.22
CA ALA A 443 17.40 -9.22 -12.17
C ALA A 443 17.89 -9.41 -13.58
N SER A 444 16.99 -9.24 -14.55
CA SER A 444 17.28 -9.13 -15.97
C SER A 444 16.49 -7.98 -16.58
N LYS A 445 17.06 -7.37 -17.62
CA LYS A 445 16.43 -6.28 -18.35
C LYS A 445 15.25 -6.81 -19.16
N GLY A 446 14.11 -6.14 -19.08
CA GLY A 446 12.91 -6.37 -19.85
C GLY A 446 12.61 -5.23 -20.82
N VAL A 447 11.32 -4.85 -20.92
CA VAL A 447 10.83 -3.79 -21.83
C VAL A 447 11.45 -2.43 -21.52
N VAL A 448 11.89 -1.73 -22.56
CA VAL A 448 12.36 -0.33 -22.53
C VAL A 448 11.27 0.58 -23.08
N VAL A 449 11.03 1.74 -22.43
CA VAL A 449 10.10 2.75 -22.97
C VAL A 449 10.88 3.96 -23.46
N GLU A 450 11.27 3.92 -24.74
CA GLU A 450 12.05 4.98 -25.39
C GLU A 450 11.24 6.27 -25.56
N GLY A 451 11.83 7.41 -25.17
CA GLY A 451 11.18 8.72 -25.23
C GLY A 451 10.29 9.04 -24.03
N ALA A 452 10.11 8.12 -23.10
CA ALA A 452 9.54 8.41 -21.79
C ALA A 452 10.63 8.91 -20.82
N SER A 453 10.22 9.69 -19.82
CA SER A 453 11.04 10.08 -18.68
C SER A 453 10.76 9.23 -17.44
N ASP A 454 9.59 8.57 -17.37
CA ASP A 454 9.21 7.70 -16.25
C ASP A 454 8.11 6.70 -16.66
N ILE A 455 8.07 5.55 -15.97
CA ILE A 455 6.93 4.63 -15.94
C ILE A 455 6.32 4.74 -14.54
N THR A 456 5.20 5.46 -14.44
CA THR A 456 4.54 5.79 -13.16
C THR A 456 3.59 4.71 -12.66
N GLY A 457 3.24 3.76 -13.54
CA GLY A 457 2.41 2.59 -13.22
C GLY A 457 2.40 1.62 -14.39
N PHE A 458 2.24 0.33 -14.11
CA PHE A 458 2.05 -0.68 -15.12
C PHE A 458 1.33 -1.90 -14.54
N GLY A 459 0.70 -2.68 -15.40
CA GLY A 459 -0.04 -3.87 -15.02
C GLY A 459 -0.58 -4.58 -16.25
N PHE A 460 -1.49 -5.52 -16.05
CA PHE A 460 -2.10 -6.30 -17.11
C PHE A 460 -3.62 -6.08 -17.12
N LEU A 461 -4.20 -5.89 -18.28
CA LEU A 461 -5.65 -5.80 -18.47
C LEU A 461 -6.11 -6.79 -19.53
N GLU A 462 -7.26 -7.41 -19.29
CA GLU A 462 -8.02 -8.12 -20.30
C GLU A 462 -9.07 -7.19 -20.91
N PRO A 463 -9.45 -7.41 -22.17
CA PRO A 463 -10.46 -6.60 -22.80
C PRO A 463 -11.81 -6.66 -22.06
N VAL A 464 -12.41 -5.51 -21.87
CA VAL A 464 -13.77 -5.37 -21.31
C VAL A 464 -14.72 -5.02 -22.44
N LYS A 465 -15.82 -5.79 -22.54
CA LYS A 465 -16.86 -5.61 -23.59
C LYS A 465 -17.81 -4.47 -23.25
#